data_21a005eaffad6e270ca3dd93df88ab3a
#
_entry.id   21a005eaffad6e270ca3dd93df88ab3a
#
_cell.length_a   1.000
_cell.length_b   1.000
_cell.length_c   1.000
_cell.angle_alpha   90.00
_cell.angle_beta   90.00
_cell.angle_gamma   90.00
#
_symmetry.space_group_name_H-M   'P 1'
#
loop_
_entity.id
_entity.type
_entity.pdbx_description
1 polymer ?
#
loop_
_entity_poly.entity_id
_entity_poly.type
_entity_poly.pdbx_seq_one_letter_code
_entity_poly.pdbx_strand_id
1 'polypeptide(L)'
;MCGRFSLSSNLEELQNEFSNEISGNFPAKYNISPGQSPVVISLKKNNFYLNKIHWGFRVPKLTKLVINARSETINEKPLFKNLFQQNRCLIPANSWFEWNNENK
;
A
#
# COMPACT_ATOMS: atom_id res chain seq x y z
N MET A 1 -10.84 -2.17 8.36
CA MET A 1 -9.60 -1.56 7.90
C MET A 1 -8.57 -2.63 7.60
N CYS A 2 -7.80 -2.45 6.54
CA CYS A 2 -6.87 -3.46 6.07
C CYS A 2 -5.64 -3.57 6.98
N GLY A 3 -5.31 -4.79 7.39
CA GLY A 3 -4.10 -5.09 8.17
C GLY A 3 -3.22 -6.17 7.53
N ARG A 4 -3.67 -6.78 6.46
CA ARG A 4 -2.94 -7.80 5.71
C ARG A 4 -3.50 -7.95 4.30
N PHE A 5 -2.61 -8.16 3.33
CA PHE A 5 -3.04 -8.43 1.96
C PHE A 5 -2.07 -9.35 1.24
N SER A 6 -2.46 -9.81 0.05
CA SER A 6 -1.60 -10.65 -0.79
C SER A 6 -1.34 -9.99 -2.15
N LEU A 7 -0.17 -10.28 -2.71
CA LEU A 7 0.16 -9.94 -4.08
C LEU A 7 0.80 -11.17 -4.72
N SER A 8 0.03 -11.89 -5.53
CA SER A 8 0.48 -13.09 -6.24
C SER A 8 0.66 -12.86 -7.74
N SER A 9 0.20 -11.73 -8.27
CA SER A 9 0.40 -11.39 -9.68
C SER A 9 1.86 -11.18 -10.00
N ASN A 10 2.27 -11.55 -11.21
CA ASN A 10 3.63 -11.30 -11.70
C ASN A 10 3.71 -9.95 -12.42
N LEU A 11 4.92 -9.59 -12.88
CA LEU A 11 5.15 -8.33 -13.54
C LEU A 11 4.29 -8.17 -14.81
N GLU A 12 4.18 -9.21 -15.63
CA GLU A 12 3.38 -9.16 -16.86
C GLU A 12 1.92 -8.85 -16.55
N GLU A 13 1.35 -9.48 -15.53
CA GLU A 13 -0.02 -9.22 -15.11
C GLU A 13 -0.21 -7.79 -14.64
N LEU A 14 0.75 -7.25 -13.87
CA LEU A 14 0.70 -5.85 -13.45
C LEU A 14 0.84 -4.89 -14.62
N GLN A 15 1.71 -5.20 -15.60
CA GLN A 15 1.85 -4.39 -16.80
C GLN A 15 0.56 -4.34 -17.60
N ASN A 16 -0.11 -5.47 -17.75
CA ASN A 16 -1.39 -5.56 -18.48
C ASN A 16 -2.49 -4.78 -17.78
N GLU A 17 -2.53 -4.82 -16.45
CA GLU A 17 -3.57 -4.16 -15.67
C GLU A 17 -3.35 -2.66 -15.53
N PHE A 18 -2.11 -2.22 -15.37
CA PHE A 18 -1.80 -0.83 -15.04
C PHE A 18 -1.05 -0.09 -16.15
N SER A 19 0.19 -0.52 -16.47
CA SER A 19 1.00 0.16 -17.49
C SER A 19 2.20 -0.68 -17.91
N ASN A 20 2.51 -0.68 -19.19
CA ASN A 20 3.70 -1.33 -19.73
C ASN A 20 5.01 -0.66 -19.29
N GLU A 21 4.94 0.55 -18.73
CA GLU A 21 6.13 1.25 -18.22
C GLU A 21 6.68 0.62 -16.95
N ILE A 22 5.85 -0.16 -16.24
CA ILE A 22 6.23 -0.81 -14.98
C ILE A 22 7.28 -1.87 -15.28
N SER A 23 8.40 -1.85 -14.54
CA SER A 23 9.45 -2.84 -14.65
C SER A 23 10.04 -3.14 -13.27
N GLY A 24 10.73 -4.27 -13.16
CA GLY A 24 11.38 -4.67 -11.91
C GLY A 24 11.05 -6.09 -11.52
N ASN A 25 11.67 -6.55 -10.44
CA ASN A 25 11.48 -7.90 -9.90
C ASN A 25 10.88 -7.83 -8.51
N PHE A 26 9.93 -8.69 -8.25
CA PHE A 26 9.38 -8.86 -6.91
C PHE A 26 8.84 -10.29 -6.76
N PRO A 27 8.99 -10.90 -5.59
CA PRO A 27 8.43 -12.22 -5.36
C PRO A 27 6.92 -12.14 -5.08
N ALA A 28 6.20 -13.19 -5.42
CA ALA A 28 4.83 -13.34 -4.96
C ALA A 28 4.82 -13.42 -3.43
N LYS A 29 3.90 -12.70 -2.78
CA LYS A 29 3.74 -12.72 -1.33
C LYS A 29 2.27 -12.85 -0.97
N TYR A 30 1.98 -13.86 -0.16
CA TYR A 30 0.60 -14.21 0.18
C TYR A 30 0.14 -13.63 1.50
N ASN A 31 1.04 -12.99 2.26
CA ASN A 31 0.72 -12.47 3.58
C ASN A 31 1.58 -11.24 3.89
N ILE A 32 1.27 -10.15 3.24
CA ILE A 32 1.97 -8.87 3.43
C ILE A 32 1.39 -8.18 4.65
N SER A 33 2.27 -7.74 5.55
CA SER A 33 1.88 -7.12 6.82
C SER A 33 2.56 -5.77 7.04
N PRO A 34 2.01 -4.93 7.93
CA PRO A 34 2.68 -3.69 8.34
C PRO A 34 4.11 -3.96 8.83
N GLY A 35 4.99 -3.01 8.58
CA GLY A 35 6.41 -3.16 8.88
C GLY A 35 7.23 -3.73 7.74
N GLN A 36 6.60 -4.36 6.78
CA GLN A 36 7.23 -4.80 5.54
C GLN A 36 7.21 -3.69 4.49
N SER A 37 7.98 -3.86 3.43
CA SER A 37 8.05 -2.89 2.33
C SER A 37 7.50 -3.52 1.06
N PRO A 38 6.18 -3.53 0.88
CA PRO A 38 5.57 -4.08 -0.33
C PRO A 38 5.88 -3.26 -1.56
N VAL A 39 5.70 -3.90 -2.71
CA VAL A 39 5.78 -3.23 -4.01
C VAL A 39 4.56 -2.32 -4.16
N VAL A 40 4.81 -1.09 -4.58
CA VAL A 40 3.76 -0.12 -4.90
C VAL A 40 3.99 0.45 -6.30
N ILE A 41 2.95 0.98 -6.90
CA ILE A 41 3.01 1.64 -8.20
C ILE A 41 2.89 3.15 -7.94
N SER A 42 3.94 3.88 -8.31
CA SER A 42 4.01 5.33 -8.16
C SER A 42 4.02 6.00 -9.52
N LEU A 43 3.56 7.24 -9.54
CA LEU A 43 3.60 8.09 -10.74
C LEU A 43 4.59 9.23 -10.49
N LYS A 44 5.57 9.35 -11.40
CA LYS A 44 6.57 10.42 -11.33
C LYS A 44 6.79 10.97 -12.74
N LYS A 45 6.62 12.28 -12.92
CA LYS A 45 6.75 12.95 -14.21
C LYS A 45 5.95 12.25 -15.32
N ASN A 46 4.70 11.88 -14.97
CA ASN A 46 3.76 11.18 -15.85
C ASN A 46 4.17 9.76 -16.25
N ASN A 47 5.17 9.17 -15.58
CA ASN A 47 5.58 7.79 -15.81
C ASN A 47 5.27 6.92 -14.58
N PHE A 48 4.72 5.75 -14.83
CA PHE A 48 4.48 4.76 -13.76
C PHE A 48 5.75 3.95 -13.53
N TYR A 49 6.02 3.66 -12.25
CA TYR A 49 7.15 2.81 -11.89
C TYR A 49 6.85 2.02 -10.61
N LEU A 50 7.53 0.87 -10.48
CA LEU A 50 7.47 0.07 -9.25
C LEU A 50 8.48 0.60 -8.24
N ASN A 51 8.05 0.61 -6.98
CA ASN A 51 8.90 0.98 -5.87
C ASN A 51 8.54 0.10 -4.68
N LYS A 52 9.46 -0.02 -3.71
CA LYS A 52 9.19 -0.71 -2.46
C LYS A 52 9.12 0.33 -1.36
N ILE A 53 7.97 0.42 -0.70
CA ILE A 53 7.75 1.45 0.32
C ILE A 53 7.27 0.80 1.60
N HIS A 54 7.90 1.18 2.72
CA HIS A 54 7.56 0.67 4.03
C HIS A 54 6.11 0.98 4.39
N TRP A 55 5.40 -0.04 4.85
CA TRP A 55 4.01 0.11 5.28
C TRP A 55 3.96 0.46 6.77
N GLY A 56 3.46 1.65 7.05
CA GLY A 56 3.22 2.12 8.40
C GLY A 56 4.10 3.31 8.79
N PHE A 57 3.53 4.21 9.57
CA PHE A 57 4.24 5.36 10.12
C PHE A 57 4.58 5.11 11.58
N ARG A 58 5.83 5.41 11.95
CA ARG A 58 6.24 5.40 13.35
C ARG A 58 6.05 6.80 13.92
N VAL A 59 5.14 6.90 14.88
CA VAL A 59 4.88 8.15 15.58
C VAL A 59 5.52 8.08 16.96
N PRO A 60 6.35 9.07 17.36
CA PRO A 60 7.14 8.95 18.60
C PRO A 60 6.34 8.65 19.86
N LYS A 61 5.11 9.12 19.94
CA LYS A 61 4.27 8.92 21.14
C LYS A 61 3.44 7.64 21.11
N LEU A 62 3.49 6.87 20.02
CA LEU A 62 2.71 5.65 19.86
C LEU A 62 3.62 4.43 19.85
N THR A 63 3.18 3.35 20.48
CA THR A 63 3.92 2.10 20.53
C THR A 63 3.74 1.25 19.28
N LYS A 64 2.68 1.50 18.51
CA LYS A 64 2.37 0.75 17.30
C LYS A 64 2.50 1.62 16.05
N LEU A 65 2.75 0.97 14.91
CA LEU A 65 2.74 1.67 13.63
C LEU A 65 1.32 2.16 13.31
N VAL A 66 1.24 3.35 12.72
CA VAL A 66 0.00 3.84 12.13
C VAL A 66 -0.08 3.27 10.72
N ILE A 67 -1.04 2.39 10.47
CA ILE A 67 -1.10 1.60 9.24
C ILE A 67 -2.27 1.96 8.32
N ASN A 68 -3.24 2.72 8.82
CA ASN A 68 -4.42 3.14 8.05
C ASN A 68 -4.77 4.59 8.35
N ALA A 69 -5.39 5.24 7.39
CA ALA A 69 -5.99 6.55 7.55
C ALA A 69 -7.48 6.46 7.30
N ARG A 70 -8.29 7.12 8.12
CA ARG A 70 -9.74 7.16 7.92
C ARG A 70 -10.08 8.15 6.82
N SER A 71 -10.92 7.75 5.87
CA SER A 71 -11.31 8.62 4.77
C SER A 71 -12.00 9.91 5.24
N GLU A 72 -12.73 9.83 6.37
CA GLU A 72 -13.47 10.97 6.91
C GLU A 72 -12.58 12.12 7.37
N THR A 73 -11.32 11.82 7.76
CA THR A 73 -10.42 12.81 8.34
C THR A 73 -9.04 12.88 7.66
N ILE A 74 -8.82 12.11 6.61
CA ILE A 74 -7.51 12.02 5.95
C ILE A 74 -7.03 13.38 5.43
N ASN A 75 -7.93 14.22 4.98
CA ASN A 75 -7.60 15.56 4.47
C ASN A 75 -7.46 16.63 5.57
N GLU A 76 -7.67 16.25 6.82
CA GLU A 76 -7.63 17.17 7.96
C GLU A 76 -6.50 16.86 8.95
N LYS A 77 -6.25 15.57 9.20
CA LYS A 77 -5.26 15.11 10.18
C LYS A 77 -3.84 15.53 9.75
N PRO A 78 -3.05 16.14 10.63
CA PRO A 78 -1.71 16.61 10.27
C PRO A 78 -0.79 15.55 9.70
N LEU A 79 -0.89 14.29 10.19
CA LEU A 79 -0.06 13.19 9.73
C LEU A 79 -0.30 12.86 8.26
N PHE A 80 -1.53 13.01 7.77
CA PHE A 80 -1.91 12.56 6.43
C PHE A 80 -2.22 13.67 5.43
N LYS A 81 -2.52 14.87 5.90
CA LYS A 81 -3.04 15.95 5.06
C LYS A 81 -2.17 16.24 3.83
N ASN A 82 -0.88 16.46 4.03
CA ASN A 82 0.03 16.77 2.93
C ASN A 82 0.29 15.54 2.04
N LEU A 83 0.37 14.36 2.65
CA LEU A 83 0.57 13.11 1.92
C LEU A 83 -0.63 12.80 1.02
N PHE A 84 -1.82 13.04 1.52
CA PHE A 84 -3.05 12.86 0.74
C PHE A 84 -3.08 13.73 -0.51
N GLN A 85 -2.55 14.92 -0.42
CA GLN A 85 -2.53 15.85 -1.55
C GLN A 85 -1.38 15.60 -2.53
N GLN A 86 -0.22 15.17 -2.06
CA GLN A 86 1.00 15.18 -2.85
C GLN A 86 1.67 13.81 -3.03
N ASN A 87 1.39 12.85 -2.17
CA ASN A 87 2.10 11.59 -2.15
C ASN A 87 1.12 10.40 -2.19
N ARG A 88 0.58 10.17 -3.39
CA ARG A 88 -0.36 9.08 -3.64
C ARG A 88 0.34 7.95 -4.40
N CYS A 89 -0.09 6.73 -4.16
CA CYS A 89 0.37 5.57 -4.92
C CYS A 89 -0.75 4.55 -5.05
N LEU A 90 -0.53 3.57 -5.92
CA LEU A 90 -1.42 2.42 -6.02
C LEU A 90 -0.74 1.23 -5.36
N ILE A 91 -1.49 0.50 -4.57
CA ILE A 91 -1.01 -0.72 -3.93
C ILE A 91 -1.64 -1.90 -4.65
N PRO A 92 -0.89 -2.61 -5.51
CA PRO A 92 -1.45 -3.75 -6.20
C PRO A 92 -1.68 -4.88 -5.20
N ALA A 93 -2.83 -5.52 -5.29
CA ALA A 93 -3.22 -6.59 -4.38
C ALA A 93 -4.17 -7.54 -5.09
N ASN A 94 -4.07 -8.82 -4.76
CA ASN A 94 -5.01 -9.83 -5.25
C ASN A 94 -6.12 -10.08 -4.24
N SER A 95 -5.82 -9.94 -2.94
CA SER A 95 -6.79 -10.11 -1.87
C SER A 95 -6.34 -9.36 -0.63
N TRP A 96 -7.27 -9.13 0.28
CA TRP A 96 -6.97 -8.62 1.61
C TRP A 96 -7.72 -9.44 2.64
N PHE A 97 -7.24 -9.41 3.89
CA PHE A 97 -7.79 -10.19 4.98
C PHE A 97 -8.49 -9.29 5.98
N GLU A 98 -9.70 -9.66 6.32
CA GLU A 98 -10.50 -8.95 7.31
C GLU A 98 -11.00 -9.93 8.38
N TRP A 99 -11.13 -9.45 9.61
CA TRP A 99 -11.68 -10.25 10.67
C TRP A 99 -13.19 -10.42 10.50
N ASN A 100 -13.65 -11.64 10.63
CA ASN A 100 -15.08 -11.92 10.66
C ASN A 100 -15.57 -11.72 12.10
N ASN A 101 -16.27 -10.61 12.34
CA ASN A 101 -16.74 -10.26 13.66
C ASN A 101 -17.85 -11.18 14.19
N GLU A 102 -18.51 -11.93 13.30
CA GLU A 102 -19.57 -12.87 13.70
C GLU A 102 -19.01 -14.12 14.39
N ASN A 103 -17.74 -14.45 14.15
CA ASN A 103 -17.10 -15.68 14.63
C ASN A 103 -16.06 -15.39 15.73
N LYS A 104 -16.21 -14.31 16.45
CA LYS A 104 -15.34 -14.01 17.58
C LYS A 104 -15.61 -14.89 18.75
#